data_9a26679b1dd536a1049a8e89f14faf9d
#
_entry.id   9a26679b1dd536a1049a8e89f14faf9d
#
_cell.length_a   1.000
_cell.length_b   1.000
_cell.length_c   1.000
_cell.angle_alpha   90.00
_cell.angle_beta   90.00
_cell.angle_gamma   90.00
#
_symmetry.space_group_name_H-M   'P 1'
#
loop_
_entity.id
_entity.type
_entity.pdbx_description
1 polymer ?
#
loop_
_entity_poly.entity_id
_entity_poly.type
_entity_poly.pdbx_seq_one_letter_code
_entity_poly.pdbx_strand_id
1 'polypeptide(L)'
;GGLIDISQYEADHAFYMQVLSGDASDGYPGCPGVGPKRAADILKNAKTSEEMWAATLEAYEKKHLSREYALQMARCARILRVGEYDLDNERPLLWQPPE
;
A
#
# COMPACT_ATOMS: atom_id res chain seq x y z
N GLY A 1 6.98 19.34 -14.71
CA GLY A 1 8.24 19.14 -14.10
C GLY A 1 8.63 17.68 -14.17
N GLY A 2 9.84 17.41 -14.45
CA GLY A 2 10.30 16.07 -14.62
C GLY A 2 11.06 15.49 -13.44
N LEU A 3 11.14 16.22 -12.34
CA LEU A 3 11.91 15.75 -11.20
C LEU A 3 11.05 14.91 -10.27
N ILE A 4 11.54 13.70 -9.98
CA ILE A 4 10.92 12.82 -9.01
C ILE A 4 11.40 13.25 -7.63
N ASP A 5 10.46 13.48 -6.72
CA ASP A 5 10.78 13.74 -5.33
C ASP A 5 11.18 12.41 -4.69
N ILE A 6 12.46 12.26 -4.38
CA ILE A 6 12.98 11.02 -3.81
C ILE A 6 12.33 10.71 -2.46
N SER A 7 12.08 11.74 -1.64
CA SER A 7 11.40 11.54 -0.35
C SER A 7 9.99 11.01 -0.54
N GLN A 8 9.27 11.52 -1.53
CA GLN A 8 7.93 11.04 -1.83
C GLN A 8 7.98 9.61 -2.38
N TYR A 9 8.95 9.33 -3.25
CA TYR A 9 9.14 7.99 -3.78
C TYR A 9 9.39 6.99 -2.64
N GLU A 10 10.29 7.33 -1.71
CA GLU A 10 10.61 6.45 -0.61
C GLU A 10 9.40 6.23 0.31
N ALA A 11 8.62 7.27 0.57
CA ALA A 11 7.41 7.17 1.38
C ALA A 11 6.37 6.27 0.71
N ASP A 12 6.17 6.46 -0.59
CA ASP A 12 5.24 5.64 -1.35
C ASP A 12 5.69 4.19 -1.39
N HIS A 13 6.97 3.96 -1.66
CA HIS A 13 7.54 2.62 -1.70
C HIS A 13 7.33 1.90 -0.37
N ALA A 14 7.66 2.56 0.74
CA ALA A 14 7.50 1.98 2.07
C ALA A 14 6.03 1.66 2.37
N PHE A 15 5.12 2.54 1.95
CA PHE A 15 3.70 2.32 2.11
C PHE A 15 3.23 1.07 1.37
N TYR A 16 3.57 0.97 0.07
CA TYR A 16 3.13 -0.19 -0.72
C TYR A 16 3.82 -1.49 -0.31
N MET A 17 5.05 -1.39 0.20
CA MET A 17 5.71 -2.55 0.80
C MET A 17 4.84 -3.13 1.92
N GLN A 18 4.29 -2.27 2.77
CA GLN A 18 3.43 -2.74 3.87
C GLN A 18 2.08 -3.23 3.38
N VAL A 19 1.51 -2.59 2.35
CA VAL A 19 0.24 -3.08 1.77
C VAL A 19 0.41 -4.51 1.26
N LEU A 20 1.55 -4.80 0.66
CA LEU A 20 1.83 -6.13 0.11
C LEU A 20 2.20 -7.14 1.19
N SER A 21 3.12 -6.79 2.09
CA SER A 21 3.61 -7.74 3.08
C SER A 21 2.74 -7.82 4.34
N GLY A 22 1.91 -6.81 4.58
CA GLY A 22 1.12 -6.73 5.80
C GLY A 22 1.98 -6.39 7.01
N ASP A 23 1.35 -6.36 8.17
CA ASP A 23 2.03 -6.14 9.44
C ASP A 23 1.29 -6.92 10.53
N ALA A 24 1.88 -8.04 10.95
CA ALA A 24 1.27 -8.90 11.96
C ALA A 24 1.11 -8.17 13.30
N SER A 25 2.04 -7.27 13.62
CA SER A 25 1.97 -6.50 14.86
C SER A 25 0.75 -5.58 14.87
N ASP A 26 0.42 -5.01 13.71
CA ASP A 26 -0.71 -4.11 13.57
C ASP A 26 -1.99 -4.81 13.13
N GLY A 27 -1.92 -6.12 12.90
CA GLY A 27 -3.11 -6.95 12.71
C GLY A 27 -3.68 -7.01 11.31
N TYR A 28 -2.94 -6.63 10.26
CA TYR A 28 -3.41 -6.83 8.89
C TYR A 28 -2.46 -7.72 8.10
N PRO A 29 -3.01 -8.69 7.35
CA PRO A 29 -2.18 -9.75 6.75
C PRO A 29 -1.48 -9.37 5.44
N GLY A 30 -1.93 -8.33 4.75
CA GLY A 30 -1.39 -8.01 3.43
C GLY A 30 -1.80 -9.03 2.38
N CYS A 31 -0.97 -9.19 1.36
CA CYS A 31 -1.21 -10.14 0.30
C CYS A 31 -0.68 -11.52 0.71
N PRO A 32 -1.51 -12.58 0.63
CA PRO A 32 -1.07 -13.92 1.04
C PRO A 32 0.19 -14.37 0.29
N GLY A 33 1.15 -14.90 1.05
CA GLY A 33 2.38 -15.42 0.49
C GLY A 33 3.40 -14.36 0.09
N VAL A 34 3.15 -13.08 0.37
CA VAL A 34 4.06 -12.00 0.03
C VAL A 34 4.72 -11.48 1.30
N GLY A 35 5.98 -11.81 1.50
CA GLY A 35 6.80 -11.24 2.55
C GLY A 35 7.55 -10.01 2.03
N PRO A 36 8.42 -9.41 2.87
CA PRO A 36 9.15 -8.19 2.47
C PRO A 36 9.99 -8.36 1.20
N LYS A 37 10.66 -9.49 1.04
CA LYS A 37 11.49 -9.72 -0.13
C LYS A 37 10.67 -9.78 -1.42
N ARG A 38 9.55 -10.49 -1.37
CA ARG A 38 8.65 -10.60 -2.52
C ARG A 38 8.01 -9.26 -2.85
N ALA A 39 7.63 -8.50 -1.82
CA ALA A 39 7.06 -7.18 -2.00
C ALA A 39 8.05 -6.26 -2.71
N ALA A 40 9.32 -6.30 -2.32
CA ALA A 40 10.36 -5.51 -2.97
C ALA A 40 10.50 -5.90 -4.44
N ASP A 41 10.44 -7.19 -4.76
CA ASP A 41 10.49 -7.66 -6.15
C ASP A 41 9.30 -7.16 -6.97
N ILE A 42 8.12 -7.17 -6.38
CA ILE A 42 6.90 -6.70 -7.06
C ILE A 42 7.02 -5.22 -7.42
N LEU A 43 7.59 -4.42 -6.53
CA LEU A 43 7.67 -2.97 -6.69
C LEU A 43 8.93 -2.47 -7.39
N LYS A 44 9.90 -3.34 -7.66
CA LYS A 44 11.23 -2.91 -8.11
C LYS A 44 11.23 -2.08 -9.40
N ASN A 45 10.28 -2.30 -10.29
CA ASN A 45 10.21 -1.58 -11.56
C ASN A 45 9.19 -0.44 -11.54
N ALA A 46 8.47 -0.27 -10.45
CA ALA A 46 7.48 0.78 -10.31
C ALA A 46 8.16 2.09 -9.90
N LYS A 47 7.93 3.15 -10.66
CA LYS A 47 8.59 4.45 -10.44
C LYS A 47 7.66 5.50 -9.87
N THR A 48 6.35 5.34 -10.07
CA THR A 48 5.34 6.28 -9.59
C THR A 48 4.37 5.57 -8.67
N SER A 49 3.61 6.35 -7.90
CA SER A 49 2.61 5.76 -7.02
C SER A 49 1.53 5.03 -7.81
N GLU A 50 1.18 5.52 -9.01
CA GLU A 50 0.22 4.82 -9.87
C GLU A 50 0.74 3.46 -10.29
N GLU A 51 2.03 3.38 -10.64
CA GLU A 51 2.66 2.12 -11.01
C GLU A 51 2.74 1.16 -9.84
N MET A 52 3.05 1.68 -8.65
CA MET A 52 3.10 0.88 -7.42
C MET A 52 1.72 0.32 -7.07
N TRP A 53 0.68 1.14 -7.19
CA TRP A 53 -0.68 0.70 -6.93
C TRP A 53 -1.10 -0.38 -7.94
N ALA A 54 -0.78 -0.17 -9.22
CA ALA A 54 -1.10 -1.17 -10.26
C ALA A 54 -0.41 -2.50 -10.00
N ALA A 55 0.88 -2.47 -9.61
CA ALA A 55 1.63 -3.68 -9.28
C ALA A 55 1.03 -4.38 -8.04
N THR A 56 0.60 -3.59 -7.06
CA THR A 56 -0.05 -4.10 -5.86
C THR A 56 -1.36 -4.81 -6.20
N LEU A 57 -2.21 -4.17 -7.02
CA LEU A 57 -3.47 -4.77 -7.45
C LEU A 57 -3.24 -6.08 -8.20
N GLU A 58 -2.22 -6.12 -9.07
CA GLU A 58 -1.90 -7.31 -9.82
C GLU A 58 -1.51 -8.46 -8.88
N ALA A 59 -0.71 -8.17 -7.85
CA ALA A 59 -0.30 -9.17 -6.88
C ALA A 59 -1.50 -9.76 -6.13
N TYR A 60 -2.44 -8.91 -5.72
CA TYR A 60 -3.66 -9.38 -5.05
C TYR A 60 -4.53 -10.19 -6.02
N GLU A 61 -4.64 -9.75 -7.25
CA GLU A 61 -5.43 -10.46 -8.29
C GLU A 61 -4.90 -11.87 -8.52
N LYS A 62 -3.58 -12.04 -8.52
CA LYS A 62 -2.97 -13.36 -8.69
C LYS A 62 -3.33 -14.32 -7.56
N LYS A 63 -3.75 -13.79 -6.43
CA LYS A 63 -4.23 -14.59 -5.29
C LYS A 63 -5.75 -14.69 -5.25
N HIS A 64 -6.41 -14.30 -6.33
CA HIS A 64 -7.89 -14.32 -6.44
C HIS A 64 -8.58 -13.43 -5.42
N LEU A 65 -7.91 -12.33 -5.05
CA LEU A 65 -8.46 -11.33 -4.14
C LEU A 65 -8.93 -10.12 -4.92
N SER A 66 -9.99 -9.48 -4.43
CA SER A 66 -10.59 -8.35 -5.13
C SER A 66 -9.80 -7.06 -4.94
N ARG A 67 -10.07 -6.09 -5.83
CA ARG A 67 -9.56 -4.73 -5.69
C ARG A 67 -10.00 -4.11 -4.38
N GLU A 68 -11.24 -4.38 -3.96
CA GLU A 68 -11.80 -3.89 -2.70
C GLU A 68 -11.01 -4.40 -1.50
N TYR A 69 -10.58 -5.66 -1.54
CA TYR A 69 -9.75 -6.22 -0.49
C TYR A 69 -8.38 -5.52 -0.43
N ALA A 70 -7.75 -5.31 -1.60
CA ALA A 70 -6.48 -4.59 -1.68
C ALA A 70 -6.63 -3.17 -1.14
N LEU A 71 -7.72 -2.50 -1.50
CA LEU A 71 -8.01 -1.15 -1.03
C LEU A 71 -8.18 -1.12 0.49
N GLN A 72 -8.85 -2.12 1.05
CA GLN A 72 -9.01 -2.24 2.50
C GLN A 72 -7.67 -2.38 3.20
N MET A 73 -6.78 -3.21 2.66
CA MET A 73 -5.43 -3.38 3.23
C MET A 73 -4.62 -2.08 3.12
N ALA A 74 -4.75 -1.37 2.00
CA ALA A 74 -4.07 -0.09 1.83
C ALA A 74 -4.56 0.94 2.85
N ARG A 75 -5.86 0.98 3.10
CA ARG A 75 -6.42 1.89 4.10
C ARG A 75 -5.96 1.56 5.51
N CYS A 76 -5.86 0.27 5.85
CA CYS A 76 -5.31 -0.15 7.14
C CYS A 76 -3.85 0.29 7.29
N ALA A 77 -3.04 0.05 6.26
CA ALA A 77 -1.63 0.44 6.28
C ALA A 77 -1.48 1.95 6.43
N ARG A 78 -2.32 2.72 5.74
CA ARG A 78 -2.25 4.18 5.78
C ARG A 78 -2.57 4.74 7.16
N ILE A 79 -3.63 4.23 7.79
CA ILE A 79 -4.04 4.66 9.11
C ILE A 79 -2.95 4.32 10.14
N LEU A 80 -2.46 3.10 10.12
CA LEU A 80 -1.51 2.61 11.11
C LEU A 80 -0.13 3.20 10.91
N ARG A 81 0.25 3.48 9.67
CA ARG A 81 1.58 4.00 9.36
C ARG A 81 1.69 5.51 9.54
N VAL A 82 0.70 6.27 9.08
CA VAL A 82 0.76 7.74 9.07
C VAL A 82 -0.23 8.40 10.00
N GLY A 83 -1.05 7.62 10.70
CA GLY A 83 -2.01 8.15 11.67
C GLY A 83 -3.12 8.97 11.05
N GLU A 84 -3.54 8.64 9.84
CA GLU A 84 -4.61 9.38 9.18
C GLU A 84 -5.96 9.02 9.76
N TYR A 85 -6.31 9.69 10.86
CA TYR A 85 -7.55 9.50 11.57
C TYR A 85 -8.20 10.85 11.82
N ASP A 86 -9.49 10.95 11.52
CA ASP A 86 -10.25 12.17 11.75
C ASP A 86 -10.76 12.16 13.19
N LEU A 87 -10.06 12.85 14.07
CA LEU A 87 -10.39 12.91 15.51
C LEU A 87 -11.70 13.64 15.77
N ASP A 88 -12.05 14.61 14.92
CA ASP A 88 -13.28 15.39 15.09
C ASP A 88 -14.52 14.54 14.83
N ASN A 89 -14.43 13.62 13.91
CA ASN A 89 -15.54 12.73 13.53
C ASN A 89 -15.36 11.30 14.06
N GLU A 90 -14.29 11.06 14.79
CA GLU A 90 -13.95 9.77 15.38
C GLU A 90 -13.94 8.63 14.36
N ARG A 91 -13.35 8.90 13.18
CA ARG A 91 -13.29 7.90 12.10
C ARG A 91 -11.98 8.05 11.33
N PRO A 92 -11.51 6.96 10.71
CA PRO A 92 -10.32 7.05 9.87
C PRO A 92 -10.60 7.84 8.59
N LEU A 93 -9.59 8.58 8.14
CA LEU A 93 -9.63 9.23 6.84
C LEU A 93 -9.39 8.15 5.78
N LEU A 94 -10.31 8.05 4.82
CA LEU A 94 -10.23 7.01 3.81
C LEU A 94 -9.20 7.37 2.74
N TRP A 95 -8.14 6.58 2.65
CA TRP A 95 -7.14 6.72 1.62
C TRP A 95 -7.75 6.42 0.25
N GLN A 96 -7.43 7.24 -0.74
CA GLN A 96 -7.87 7.05 -2.12
C GLN A 96 -6.67 6.67 -2.99
N PRO A 97 -6.83 5.67 -3.86
CA PRO A 97 -5.73 5.25 -4.73
C PRO A 97 -5.42 6.29 -5.80
N PRO A 98 -4.16 6.34 -6.27
CA PRO A 98 -3.73 7.29 -7.30
C PRO A 98 -4.09 6.81 -8.72
N GLU A 99 -5.35 6.85 -9.05
CA GLU A 99 -5.77 6.42 -10.39
C GLU A 99 -6.72 7.40 -11.06
#